data_43989aba646ec5a1778b2145cbd76f9a
#
_entry.id   43989aba646ec5a1778b2145cbd76f9a
#
_cell.length_a   1.000
_cell.length_b   1.000
_cell.length_c   1.000
_cell.angle_alpha   90.00
_cell.angle_beta   90.00
_cell.angle_gamma   90.00
#
_symmetry.space_group_name_H-M   'P 1'
#
loop_
_entity.id
_entity.type
_entity.pdbx_description
1 polymer ?
#
loop_
_entity_poly.entity_id
_entity_poly.type
_entity_poly.pdbx_seq_one_letter_code
_entity_poly.pdbx_strand_id
1 'polypeptide(L)'
;MIVAAPDKLQALRSDLEGIEIITDPAQVAKLSLDFYHYSPVLSRQLSDKRGDLVVRPADEAEVMRVAAACARLRIPVTVRGAGTGNYGQCIPLAGGVILDMGKLNQVLWAKPGLARVQAGAKLMAIDKHTREMGWEIRMAPSTYRTATIGGFIAGGSGGIGSVTYGQLRDRGNILGLRVVTLEEEPRVLELRGDEVFQVSHAWGLNGIITEVEIPLAPAYPWAELVVAFPPAGGFMPCAHFGQALGDADGIIKKMISLHAWPIPSYFAPLRGHLPEGSAVALLMVAECSLEPLLELVREHGGQVVYNKTAQEASKGISLGEFSWNHTTLHCRSVDPSLTYLQSAFPADRELKLVQHMYEYFGDEVLMHLEWIRINGQATPVGLQIVRFTTEERLNEIMRYHEEQGVFIANPHTFIIEDGGRKVMDPRQIRFKEEVDPYGLLNPGKMRTWQERASA
;
A
#
# COMPACT_ATOMS: atom_id res chain seq x y z
N MET A 1 -0.95 28.17 6.21
CA MET A 1 -0.48 27.16 7.18
C MET A 1 -1.12 27.46 8.53
N ILE A 2 -1.89 26.54 9.09
CA ILE A 2 -2.33 26.65 10.50
C ILE A 2 -1.16 26.06 11.30
N VAL A 3 -0.17 26.87 11.62
CA VAL A 3 0.90 26.50 12.56
C VAL A 3 0.26 26.56 13.95
N ALA A 4 0.45 25.51 14.76
CA ALA A 4 0.01 25.56 16.14
C ALA A 4 0.69 26.74 16.85
N ALA A 5 -0.06 27.49 17.66
CA ALA A 5 0.48 28.67 18.33
C ALA A 5 1.72 28.29 19.17
N PRO A 6 2.80 29.10 19.18
CA PRO A 6 4.07 28.78 19.82
C PRO A 6 3.93 28.42 21.31
N ASP A 7 3.01 29.05 22.02
CA ASP A 7 2.68 28.78 23.41
C ASP A 7 2.10 27.37 23.61
N LYS A 8 1.24 26.91 22.69
CA LYS A 8 0.70 25.55 22.70
C LYS A 8 1.79 24.49 22.43
N LEU A 9 2.71 24.76 21.51
CA LEU A 9 3.83 23.85 21.25
C LEU A 9 4.79 23.78 22.45
N GLN A 10 4.98 24.87 23.17
CA GLN A 10 5.78 24.87 24.39
C GLN A 10 5.09 24.11 25.52
N ALA A 11 3.79 24.28 25.73
CA ALA A 11 3.01 23.52 26.69
C ALA A 11 3.07 22.02 26.36
N LEU A 12 2.87 21.66 25.09
CA LEU A 12 2.99 20.26 24.62
C LEU A 12 4.34 19.64 24.98
N ARG A 13 5.45 20.36 24.75
CA ARG A 13 6.79 19.87 25.08
C ARG A 13 6.96 19.63 26.57
N SER A 14 6.41 20.48 27.43
CA SER A 14 6.43 20.29 28.87
C SER A 14 5.63 19.05 29.32
N ASP A 15 4.43 18.84 28.70
CA ASP A 15 3.58 17.67 28.99
C ASP A 15 4.20 16.34 28.54
N LEU A 16 5.08 16.40 27.54
CA LEU A 16 5.76 15.25 26.95
C LEU A 16 7.21 15.09 27.43
N GLU A 17 7.57 15.67 28.57
CA GLU A 17 8.91 15.50 29.13
C GLU A 17 9.27 14.00 29.28
N GLY A 18 10.48 13.65 28.80
CA GLY A 18 10.99 12.28 28.76
C GLY A 18 10.67 11.51 27.47
N ILE A 19 9.76 11.98 26.62
CA ILE A 19 9.49 11.40 25.29
C ILE A 19 10.41 12.05 24.26
N GLU A 20 10.91 11.28 23.29
CA GLU A 20 11.73 11.82 22.20
C GLU A 20 10.93 12.79 21.33
N ILE A 21 11.37 14.05 21.25
CA ILE A 21 10.80 15.08 20.40
C ILE A 21 11.86 15.61 19.44
N ILE A 22 11.56 15.64 18.14
CA ILE A 22 12.41 16.19 17.09
C ILE A 22 11.81 17.53 16.67
N THR A 23 12.64 18.58 16.74
CA THR A 23 12.27 19.94 16.34
C THR A 23 13.19 20.53 15.29
N ASP A 24 14.22 19.77 14.90
CA ASP A 24 15.09 20.16 13.80
C ASP A 24 14.30 20.30 12.49
N PRO A 25 14.28 21.49 11.86
CA PRO A 25 13.41 21.75 10.73
C PRO A 25 13.66 20.82 9.53
N ALA A 26 14.90 20.38 9.32
CA ALA A 26 15.25 19.51 8.20
C ALA A 26 14.71 18.09 8.43
N GLN A 27 14.81 17.59 9.67
CA GLN A 27 14.26 16.29 10.03
C GLN A 27 12.74 16.31 10.03
N VAL A 28 12.10 17.37 10.57
CA VAL A 28 10.65 17.54 10.52
C VAL A 28 10.15 17.57 9.08
N ALA A 29 10.81 18.36 8.21
CA ALA A 29 10.46 18.40 6.79
C ALA A 29 10.58 17.01 6.13
N LYS A 30 11.66 16.28 6.36
CA LYS A 30 11.85 14.91 5.84
C LYS A 30 10.77 13.95 6.34
N LEU A 31 10.42 14.01 7.62
CA LEU A 31 9.41 13.14 8.22
C LEU A 31 7.96 13.59 7.92
N SER A 32 7.77 14.75 7.32
CA SER A 32 6.49 15.20 6.79
C SER A 32 6.18 14.65 5.40
N LEU A 33 7.09 13.90 4.77
CA LEU A 33 6.93 13.41 3.39
C LEU A 33 6.50 11.95 3.35
N ASP A 34 5.73 11.60 2.33
CA ASP A 34 5.56 10.24 1.82
C ASP A 34 5.90 10.20 0.31
N PHE A 35 5.47 9.19 -0.43
CA PHE A 35 5.75 9.09 -1.87
C PHE A 35 4.68 9.77 -2.76
N TYR A 36 3.96 10.77 -2.26
CA TYR A 36 2.96 11.53 -3.02
C TYR A 36 3.51 12.11 -4.34
N HIS A 37 4.81 12.28 -4.43
CA HIS A 37 5.48 12.82 -5.62
C HIS A 37 5.38 11.91 -6.86
N TYR A 38 4.84 10.70 -6.74
CA TYR A 38 4.44 9.90 -7.90
C TYR A 38 3.31 10.55 -8.68
N SER A 39 2.53 11.41 -8.03
CA SER A 39 1.47 12.22 -8.62
C SER A 39 1.96 13.67 -8.83
N PRO A 40 2.00 14.16 -10.07
CA PRO A 40 2.27 15.58 -10.34
C PRO A 40 1.22 16.51 -9.71
N VAL A 41 -0.02 16.06 -9.59
CA VAL A 41 -1.13 16.79 -8.95
C VAL A 41 -0.84 16.96 -7.45
N LEU A 42 -0.58 15.86 -6.75
CA LEU A 42 -0.26 15.90 -5.33
C LEU A 42 1.04 16.66 -5.03
N SER A 43 2.03 16.57 -5.92
CA SER A 43 3.28 17.33 -5.80
C SER A 43 3.05 18.84 -5.72
N ARG A 44 2.08 19.37 -6.50
CA ARG A 44 1.71 20.79 -6.43
C ARG A 44 0.93 21.14 -5.18
N GLN A 45 0.07 20.22 -4.71
CA GLN A 45 -0.85 20.48 -3.60
C GLN A 45 -0.21 20.30 -2.22
N LEU A 46 0.82 19.44 -2.12
CA LEU A 46 1.36 18.98 -0.83
C LEU A 46 2.80 19.42 -0.54
N SER A 47 3.50 20.03 -1.49
CA SER A 47 4.94 20.37 -1.37
C SER A 47 5.28 21.33 -0.22
N ASP A 48 4.31 22.14 0.24
CA ASP A 48 4.46 23.10 1.34
C ASP A 48 3.95 22.55 2.70
N LYS A 49 3.35 21.35 2.72
CA LYS A 49 2.71 20.79 3.93
C LYS A 49 3.75 20.12 4.83
N ARG A 50 3.77 20.52 6.11
CA ARG A 50 4.70 19.98 7.13
C ARG A 50 4.07 20.00 8.51
N GLY A 51 4.56 19.09 9.37
CA GLY A 51 4.31 19.15 10.81
C GLY A 51 5.13 20.27 11.49
N ASP A 52 4.78 20.57 12.72
CA ASP A 52 5.51 21.52 13.56
C ASP A 52 6.65 20.83 14.33
N LEU A 53 6.44 19.57 14.70
CA LEU A 53 7.44 18.70 15.37
C LEU A 53 7.09 17.21 15.17
N VAL A 54 8.08 16.35 15.48
CA VAL A 54 7.89 14.89 15.47
C VAL A 54 8.00 14.37 16.88
N VAL A 55 7.10 13.49 17.30
CA VAL A 55 7.16 12.75 18.57
C VAL A 55 7.34 11.27 18.28
N ARG A 56 8.27 10.63 18.98
CA ARG A 56 8.60 9.21 18.87
C ARG A 56 8.34 8.47 20.17
N PRO A 57 7.14 8.00 20.42
CA PRO A 57 6.83 7.23 21.62
C PRO A 57 7.58 5.89 21.61
N ALA A 58 8.07 5.47 22.77
CA ALA A 58 8.74 4.19 22.97
C ALA A 58 7.77 3.04 23.28
N ASP A 59 6.60 3.36 23.82
CA ASP A 59 5.56 2.39 24.21
C ASP A 59 4.14 2.98 24.09
N GLU A 60 3.13 2.18 24.39
CA GLU A 60 1.73 2.57 24.33
C GLU A 60 1.37 3.64 25.38
N ALA A 61 1.99 3.62 26.55
CA ALA A 61 1.74 4.61 27.59
C ALA A 61 2.19 6.01 27.12
N GLU A 62 3.31 6.09 26.42
CA GLU A 62 3.76 7.33 25.79
C GLU A 62 2.83 7.77 24.65
N VAL A 63 2.30 6.84 23.85
CA VAL A 63 1.27 7.16 22.83
C VAL A 63 0.05 7.77 23.49
N MET A 64 -0.44 7.21 24.61
CA MET A 64 -1.57 7.76 25.37
C MET A 64 -1.26 9.16 25.91
N ARG A 65 -0.06 9.39 26.44
CA ARG A 65 0.35 10.74 26.90
C ARG A 65 0.33 11.76 25.76
N VAL A 66 0.85 11.38 24.57
CA VAL A 66 0.81 12.25 23.37
C VAL A 66 -0.63 12.54 22.97
N ALA A 67 -1.48 11.52 22.91
CA ALA A 67 -2.90 11.66 22.55
C ALA A 67 -3.62 12.59 23.52
N ALA A 68 -3.47 12.41 24.83
CA ALA A 68 -4.07 13.28 25.87
C ALA A 68 -3.62 14.75 25.73
N ALA A 69 -2.31 14.97 25.60
CA ALA A 69 -1.76 16.32 25.50
C ALA A 69 -2.22 17.02 24.22
N CYS A 70 -2.21 16.33 23.06
CA CYS A 70 -2.68 16.87 21.80
C CYS A 70 -4.19 17.17 21.82
N ALA A 71 -4.99 16.28 22.38
CA ALA A 71 -6.44 16.50 22.53
C ALA A 71 -6.74 17.72 23.39
N ARG A 72 -6.11 17.84 24.60
CA ARG A 72 -6.28 18.99 25.51
C ARG A 72 -5.87 20.32 24.88
N LEU A 73 -4.75 20.33 24.15
CA LEU A 73 -4.23 21.54 23.51
C LEU A 73 -4.85 21.82 22.13
N ARG A 74 -5.69 20.92 21.62
CA ARG A 74 -6.27 20.98 20.25
C ARG A 74 -5.19 21.09 19.17
N ILE A 75 -4.17 20.23 19.27
CA ILE A 75 -3.07 20.16 18.30
C ILE A 75 -3.34 18.97 17.37
N PRO A 76 -3.34 19.17 16.04
CA PRO A 76 -3.50 18.10 15.07
C PRO A 76 -2.39 17.04 15.19
N VAL A 77 -2.75 15.77 14.93
CA VAL A 77 -1.82 14.63 14.95
C VAL A 77 -1.89 13.88 13.63
N THR A 78 -0.76 13.70 12.98
CA THR A 78 -0.62 12.84 11.82
C THR A 78 0.23 11.64 12.19
N VAL A 79 -0.39 10.44 12.23
CA VAL A 79 0.32 9.20 12.55
C VAL A 79 1.17 8.74 11.36
N ARG A 80 2.41 8.36 11.64
CA ARG A 80 3.36 7.91 10.64
C ARG A 80 4.00 6.57 11.03
N GLY A 81 4.01 5.62 10.08
CA GLY A 81 4.92 4.47 10.10
C GLY A 81 6.21 4.80 9.34
N ALA A 82 6.50 4.06 8.28
CA ALA A 82 7.67 4.34 7.43
C ALA A 82 7.44 5.47 6.40
N GLY A 83 6.21 5.93 6.20
CA GLY A 83 5.87 6.96 5.21
C GLY A 83 6.04 6.48 3.76
N THR A 84 5.71 5.22 3.50
CA THR A 84 5.81 4.61 2.17
C THR A 84 4.52 4.69 1.35
N GLY A 85 3.50 5.36 1.86
CA GLY A 85 2.28 5.68 1.12
C GLY A 85 2.53 6.66 -0.02
N ASN A 86 1.64 6.70 -1.01
CA ASN A 86 1.78 7.54 -2.21
C ASN A 86 0.56 8.42 -2.53
N TYR A 87 -0.40 8.50 -1.60
CA TYR A 87 -1.58 9.35 -1.70
C TYR A 87 -1.50 10.61 -0.80
N GLY A 88 -0.35 10.87 -0.20
CA GLY A 88 -0.26 11.90 0.83
C GLY A 88 -0.92 11.48 2.15
N GLN A 89 -1.07 10.17 2.41
CA GLN A 89 -1.79 9.65 3.58
C GLN A 89 -1.20 10.16 4.91
N CYS A 90 0.11 10.26 5.01
CA CYS A 90 0.78 10.73 6.23
C CYS A 90 1.37 12.14 6.12
N ILE A 91 0.89 12.96 5.16
CA ILE A 91 1.26 14.37 5.05
C ILE A 91 0.43 15.19 6.02
N PRO A 92 1.03 15.98 6.92
CA PRO A 92 0.31 16.79 7.91
C PRO A 92 -0.27 18.05 7.26
N LEU A 93 -1.51 17.97 6.76
CA LEU A 93 -2.17 19.08 6.07
C LEU A 93 -2.41 20.31 6.97
N ALA A 94 -2.61 20.09 8.26
CA ALA A 94 -2.91 21.12 9.25
C ALA A 94 -1.73 21.43 10.20
N GLY A 95 -0.51 21.04 9.86
CA GLY A 95 0.63 21.15 10.78
C GLY A 95 0.53 20.18 11.96
N GLY A 96 0.91 20.63 13.15
CA GLY A 96 0.82 19.84 14.39
C GLY A 96 1.90 18.78 14.53
N VAL A 97 1.56 17.72 15.23
CA VAL A 97 2.45 16.62 15.60
C VAL A 97 2.49 15.56 14.51
N ILE A 98 3.68 15.17 14.10
CA ILE A 98 3.91 13.91 13.41
C ILE A 98 4.21 12.87 14.48
N LEU A 99 3.32 11.89 14.65
CA LEU A 99 3.49 10.78 15.59
C LEU A 99 4.18 9.61 14.88
N ASP A 100 5.49 9.49 15.05
CA ASP A 100 6.32 8.46 14.42
C ASP A 100 6.33 7.18 15.27
N MET A 101 5.63 6.15 14.80
CA MET A 101 5.45 4.88 15.49
C MET A 101 6.64 3.92 15.35
N GLY A 102 7.73 4.33 14.74
CA GLY A 102 8.86 3.46 14.37
C GLY A 102 9.56 2.76 15.53
N LYS A 103 9.42 3.25 16.78
CA LYS A 103 9.97 2.59 17.97
C LYS A 103 9.08 1.46 18.52
N LEU A 104 7.79 1.47 18.25
CA LEU A 104 6.88 0.37 18.60
C LEU A 104 7.03 -0.75 17.55
N ASN A 105 8.12 -1.50 17.58
CA ASN A 105 8.55 -2.37 16.48
C ASN A 105 8.79 -3.84 16.85
N GLN A 106 8.30 -4.29 17.99
CA GLN A 106 8.54 -5.63 18.49
C GLN A 106 7.51 -6.64 17.96
N VAL A 107 7.96 -7.89 17.75
CA VAL A 107 7.09 -9.05 17.68
C VAL A 107 6.78 -9.47 19.12
N LEU A 108 5.55 -9.25 19.57
CA LEU A 108 5.16 -9.51 20.96
C LEU A 108 5.06 -11.02 21.20
N TRP A 109 4.46 -11.73 20.27
CA TRP A 109 4.45 -13.19 20.21
C TRP A 109 4.15 -13.67 18.81
N ALA A 110 4.64 -14.87 18.49
CA ALA A 110 4.28 -15.62 17.28
C ALA A 110 4.04 -17.08 17.66
N LYS A 111 3.07 -17.71 17.00
CA LYS A 111 2.73 -19.13 17.11
C LYS A 111 2.23 -19.64 15.77
N PRO A 112 2.13 -20.98 15.56
CA PRO A 112 1.64 -21.51 14.28
C PRO A 112 0.36 -20.84 13.80
N GLY A 113 0.42 -20.22 12.62
CA GLY A 113 -0.69 -19.54 11.96
C GLY A 113 -1.01 -18.13 12.43
N LEU A 114 -0.37 -17.60 13.48
CA LEU A 114 -0.73 -16.31 14.09
C LEU A 114 0.50 -15.55 14.60
N ALA A 115 0.46 -14.19 14.54
CA ALA A 115 1.41 -13.34 15.24
C ALA A 115 0.73 -12.06 15.75
N ARG A 116 1.20 -11.55 16.89
CA ARG A 116 0.87 -10.23 17.41
C ARG A 116 2.13 -9.38 17.46
N VAL A 117 2.05 -8.20 16.88
CA VAL A 117 3.20 -7.33 16.65
C VAL A 117 2.82 -5.88 16.93
N GLN A 118 3.79 -5.07 17.31
CA GLN A 118 3.60 -3.62 17.42
C GLN A 118 3.50 -2.95 16.05
N ALA A 119 2.73 -1.87 15.94
CA ALA A 119 2.36 -1.22 14.69
C ALA A 119 3.54 -0.69 13.86
N GLY A 120 4.64 -0.31 14.51
CA GLY A 120 5.88 0.14 13.85
C GLY A 120 6.80 -0.98 13.41
N ALA A 121 6.46 -2.25 13.65
CA ALA A 121 7.26 -3.39 13.19
C ALA A 121 7.28 -3.45 11.65
N LYS A 122 8.48 -3.58 11.08
CA LYS A 122 8.65 -3.71 9.63
C LYS A 122 8.22 -5.09 9.17
N LEU A 123 7.51 -5.15 8.03
CA LEU A 123 7.02 -6.40 7.47
C LEU A 123 8.13 -7.43 7.24
N MET A 124 9.28 -7.00 6.73
CA MET A 124 10.45 -7.88 6.56
C MET A 124 10.96 -8.46 7.90
N ALA A 125 10.93 -7.67 8.99
CA ALA A 125 11.39 -8.15 10.29
C ALA A 125 10.40 -9.18 10.88
N ILE A 126 9.10 -8.94 10.72
CA ILE A 126 8.05 -9.89 11.12
C ILE A 126 8.22 -11.20 10.34
N ASP A 127 8.32 -11.11 9.01
CA ASP A 127 8.44 -12.29 8.12
C ASP A 127 9.70 -13.09 8.43
N LYS A 128 10.84 -12.41 8.65
CA LYS A 128 12.08 -13.08 9.05
C LYS A 128 11.89 -13.88 10.35
N HIS A 129 11.26 -13.29 11.36
CA HIS A 129 11.01 -13.94 12.64
C HIS A 129 10.07 -15.15 12.50
N THR A 130 8.99 -15.01 11.74
CA THR A 130 7.99 -16.09 11.58
C THR A 130 8.48 -17.23 10.69
N ARG A 131 9.36 -16.95 9.72
CA ARG A 131 9.98 -17.98 8.85
C ARG A 131 10.88 -18.94 9.62
N GLU A 132 11.49 -18.53 10.72
CA GLU A 132 12.25 -19.42 11.62
C GLU A 132 11.35 -20.51 12.24
N MET A 133 10.02 -20.25 12.27
CA MET A 133 9.00 -21.21 12.75
C MET A 133 8.30 -21.96 11.62
N GLY A 134 8.71 -21.77 10.37
CA GLY A 134 8.04 -22.35 9.18
C GLY A 134 6.78 -21.60 8.73
N TRP A 135 6.58 -20.36 9.16
CA TRP A 135 5.44 -19.52 8.82
C TRP A 135 5.87 -18.21 8.16
N GLU A 136 5.01 -17.61 7.35
CA GLU A 136 5.27 -16.33 6.70
C GLU A 136 4.05 -15.41 6.75
N ILE A 137 4.25 -14.11 6.53
CA ILE A 137 3.14 -13.17 6.37
C ILE A 137 2.40 -13.45 5.06
N ARG A 138 1.06 -13.36 5.09
CA ARG A 138 0.21 -13.66 3.93
C ARG A 138 0.42 -12.70 2.78
N MET A 139 0.60 -11.40 3.07
CA MET A 139 0.75 -10.37 2.04
C MET A 139 1.62 -9.21 2.49
N ALA A 140 2.23 -8.54 1.53
CA ALA A 140 3.05 -7.36 1.75
C ALA A 140 3.01 -6.41 0.55
N PRO A 141 3.13 -5.08 0.75
CA PRO A 141 3.35 -4.14 -0.34
C PRO A 141 4.75 -4.35 -0.96
N SER A 142 4.99 -3.80 -2.16
CA SER A 142 6.34 -3.81 -2.75
C SER A 142 7.40 -3.16 -1.83
N THR A 143 7.00 -2.23 -0.98
CA THR A 143 7.85 -1.62 0.06
C THR A 143 8.09 -2.52 1.28
N TYR A 144 7.98 -3.83 1.14
CA TYR A 144 8.12 -4.88 2.16
C TYR A 144 9.30 -4.67 3.13
N ARG A 145 10.45 -4.20 2.62
CA ARG A 145 11.66 -3.99 3.42
C ARG A 145 11.55 -2.84 4.42
N THR A 146 10.73 -1.85 4.12
CA THR A 146 10.66 -0.58 4.86
C THR A 146 9.29 -0.34 5.49
N ALA A 147 8.21 -0.77 4.86
CA ALA A 147 6.85 -0.57 5.34
C ALA A 147 6.62 -1.18 6.73
N THR A 148 5.91 -0.46 7.58
CA THR A 148 5.45 -0.96 8.89
C THR A 148 4.09 -1.62 8.77
N ILE A 149 3.81 -2.59 9.63
CA ILE A 149 2.52 -3.32 9.59
C ILE A 149 1.34 -2.39 9.88
N GLY A 150 1.44 -1.49 10.86
CA GLY A 150 0.38 -0.51 11.15
C GLY A 150 0.13 0.43 9.99
N GLY A 151 1.20 0.90 9.30
CA GLY A 151 1.09 1.73 8.10
C GLY A 151 0.46 0.98 6.94
N PHE A 152 0.79 -0.30 6.74
CA PHE A 152 0.19 -1.14 5.71
C PHE A 152 -1.31 -1.35 5.94
N ILE A 153 -1.73 -1.63 7.18
CA ILE A 153 -3.15 -1.78 7.52
C ILE A 153 -3.90 -0.46 7.41
N ALA A 154 -3.32 0.63 7.89
CA ALA A 154 -3.98 1.94 7.84
C ALA A 154 -4.12 2.50 6.42
N GLY A 155 -3.21 2.20 5.51
CA GLY A 155 -3.11 2.83 4.19
C GLY A 155 -3.27 1.91 2.99
N GLY A 156 -3.03 0.62 3.15
CA GLY A 156 -3.01 -0.34 2.06
C GLY A 156 -4.31 -1.11 1.87
N SER A 157 -4.44 -1.74 0.70
CA SER A 157 -5.57 -2.63 0.39
C SER A 157 -5.12 -4.06 0.07
N GLY A 158 -3.95 -4.24 -0.52
CA GLY A 158 -3.37 -5.52 -0.92
C GLY A 158 -1.89 -5.39 -1.27
N GLY A 159 -1.32 -6.45 -1.83
CA GLY A 159 0.09 -6.52 -2.21
C GLY A 159 0.48 -7.91 -2.70
N ILE A 160 1.77 -8.18 -2.71
CA ILE A 160 2.33 -9.51 -2.99
C ILE A 160 1.72 -10.51 -2.00
N GLY A 161 1.13 -11.58 -2.49
CA GLY A 161 0.34 -12.55 -1.73
C GLY A 161 -1.18 -12.42 -1.90
N SER A 162 -1.67 -11.28 -2.40
CA SER A 162 -3.11 -11.04 -2.59
C SER A 162 -3.74 -11.94 -3.64
N VAL A 163 -3.00 -12.50 -4.58
CA VAL A 163 -3.51 -13.49 -5.55
C VAL A 163 -3.99 -14.75 -4.86
N THR A 164 -3.44 -15.08 -3.70
CA THR A 164 -3.83 -16.27 -2.91
C THR A 164 -4.77 -15.91 -1.76
N TYR A 165 -4.45 -14.84 -1.01
CA TYR A 165 -5.10 -14.53 0.26
C TYR A 165 -6.11 -13.38 0.20
N GLY A 166 -6.35 -12.80 -0.98
CA GLY A 166 -7.26 -11.68 -1.15
C GLY A 166 -6.68 -10.35 -0.65
N GLN A 167 -7.54 -9.48 -0.18
CA GLN A 167 -7.20 -8.13 0.27
C GLN A 167 -7.19 -8.02 1.80
N LEU A 168 -6.57 -6.97 2.35
CA LEU A 168 -6.61 -6.70 3.79
C LEU A 168 -8.03 -6.56 4.33
N ARG A 169 -8.96 -6.04 3.51
CA ARG A 169 -10.38 -5.90 3.86
C ARG A 169 -11.17 -7.21 3.87
N ASP A 170 -10.58 -8.30 3.39
CA ASP A 170 -11.25 -9.60 3.42
C ASP A 170 -11.13 -10.19 4.81
N ARG A 171 -12.22 -10.81 5.27
CA ARG A 171 -12.30 -11.40 6.62
C ARG A 171 -11.16 -12.39 6.84
N GLY A 172 -10.52 -12.27 8.00
CA GLY A 172 -9.45 -13.18 8.41
C GLY A 172 -8.05 -12.76 7.94
N ASN A 173 -7.87 -11.60 7.30
CA ASN A 173 -6.55 -11.04 6.99
C ASN A 173 -6.06 -10.01 8.03
N ILE A 174 -6.97 -9.52 8.88
CA ILE A 174 -6.66 -8.77 10.11
C ILE A 174 -7.47 -9.43 11.22
N LEU A 175 -6.82 -9.96 12.25
CA LEU A 175 -7.49 -10.69 13.32
C LEU A 175 -7.82 -9.80 14.52
N GLY A 176 -6.99 -8.79 14.77
CA GLY A 176 -7.21 -7.84 15.85
C GLY A 176 -6.36 -6.60 15.69
N LEU A 177 -6.87 -5.49 16.22
CA LEU A 177 -6.18 -4.21 16.32
C LEU A 177 -6.30 -3.69 17.75
N ARG A 178 -5.17 -3.23 18.30
CA ARG A 178 -5.14 -2.45 19.54
C ARG A 178 -4.97 -1.00 19.15
N VAL A 179 -5.88 -0.14 19.63
CA VAL A 179 -6.04 1.23 19.15
C VAL A 179 -6.16 2.18 20.33
N VAL A 180 -5.38 3.26 20.32
CA VAL A 180 -5.48 4.38 21.27
C VAL A 180 -6.35 5.47 20.66
N THR A 181 -7.33 5.97 21.44
CA THR A 181 -8.19 7.09 21.04
C THR A 181 -7.47 8.43 21.18
N LEU A 182 -7.92 9.46 20.46
CA LEU A 182 -7.42 10.83 20.59
C LEU A 182 -8.41 11.69 21.38
N GLU A 183 -8.41 11.49 22.69
CA GLU A 183 -9.26 12.14 23.68
C GLU A 183 -8.43 12.77 24.79
N GLU A 184 -9.01 13.63 25.62
CA GLU A 184 -8.29 14.19 26.79
C GLU A 184 -7.94 13.10 27.83
N GLU A 185 -8.78 12.07 27.93
CA GLU A 185 -8.54 10.83 28.66
C GLU A 185 -8.54 9.65 27.68
N PRO A 186 -7.40 9.35 27.02
CA PRO A 186 -7.35 8.32 25.99
C PRO A 186 -7.69 6.94 26.50
N ARG A 187 -8.47 6.20 25.73
CA ARG A 187 -8.80 4.80 25.99
C ARG A 187 -7.99 3.90 25.05
N VAL A 188 -7.77 2.69 25.50
CA VAL A 188 -7.21 1.61 24.66
C VAL A 188 -8.35 0.66 24.30
N LEU A 189 -8.58 0.48 23.00
CA LEU A 189 -9.61 -0.38 22.45
C LEU A 189 -8.99 -1.62 21.82
N GLU A 190 -9.57 -2.78 22.08
CA GLU A 190 -9.20 -4.04 21.42
C GLU A 190 -10.30 -4.40 20.42
N LEU A 191 -10.02 -4.21 19.12
CA LEU A 191 -10.98 -4.43 18.03
C LEU A 191 -10.76 -5.80 17.41
N ARG A 192 -11.86 -6.55 17.18
CA ARG A 192 -11.82 -7.88 16.57
C ARG A 192 -12.96 -8.09 15.58
N GLY A 193 -12.83 -9.11 14.73
CA GLY A 193 -13.84 -9.42 13.73
C GLY A 193 -14.10 -8.24 12.80
N ASP A 194 -15.35 -7.83 12.63
CA ASP A 194 -15.72 -6.73 11.74
C ASP A 194 -15.35 -5.33 12.28
N GLU A 195 -15.04 -5.21 13.57
CA GLU A 195 -14.66 -3.93 14.18
C GLU A 195 -13.31 -3.42 13.63
N VAL A 196 -12.41 -4.32 13.20
CA VAL A 196 -11.11 -3.93 12.62
C VAL A 196 -11.27 -3.06 11.36
N PHE A 197 -12.41 -3.18 10.65
CA PHE A 197 -12.68 -2.38 9.45
C PHE A 197 -13.07 -0.93 9.73
N GLN A 198 -13.33 -0.59 10.98
CA GLN A 198 -13.54 0.81 11.41
C GLN A 198 -12.22 1.61 11.34
N VAL A 199 -11.06 0.93 11.41
CA VAL A 199 -9.72 1.51 11.45
C VAL A 199 -8.89 1.15 10.23
N SER A 200 -9.07 -0.06 9.68
CA SER A 200 -8.34 -0.51 8.50
C SER A 200 -8.66 0.36 7.28
N HIS A 201 -7.63 0.70 6.49
CA HIS A 201 -7.73 1.55 5.30
C HIS A 201 -8.44 2.89 5.56
N ALA A 202 -8.21 3.47 6.74
CA ALA A 202 -8.75 4.78 7.14
C ALA A 202 -7.68 5.87 7.21
N TRP A 203 -6.48 5.64 6.67
CA TRP A 203 -5.38 6.60 6.56
C TRP A 203 -4.99 7.29 7.88
N GLY A 204 -5.13 6.56 9.01
CA GLY A 204 -4.85 7.10 10.33
C GLY A 204 -5.85 8.14 10.82
N LEU A 205 -7.07 8.14 10.29
CA LEU A 205 -8.16 9.04 10.69
C LEU A 205 -8.92 8.52 11.92
N ASN A 206 -8.90 7.21 12.17
CA ASN A 206 -9.78 6.53 13.10
C ASN A 206 -9.00 5.82 14.22
N GLY A 207 -8.36 6.59 15.09
CA GLY A 207 -7.54 6.07 16.19
C GLY A 207 -6.09 5.76 15.79
N ILE A 208 -5.26 5.52 16.80
CA ILE A 208 -3.82 5.29 16.67
C ILE A 208 -3.57 3.80 16.91
N ILE A 209 -3.20 3.06 15.88
CA ILE A 209 -2.89 1.62 15.97
C ILE A 209 -1.56 1.46 16.73
N THR A 210 -1.57 0.70 17.84
CA THR A 210 -0.38 0.37 18.61
C THR A 210 0.06 -1.07 18.44
N GLU A 211 -0.89 -2.02 18.29
CA GLU A 211 -0.60 -3.43 18.04
C GLU A 211 -1.54 -4.01 16.98
N VAL A 212 -1.05 -5.04 16.31
CA VAL A 212 -1.77 -5.76 15.25
C VAL A 212 -1.65 -7.26 15.47
N GLU A 213 -2.75 -7.98 15.36
CA GLU A 213 -2.78 -9.44 15.30
C GLU A 213 -3.10 -9.88 13.87
N ILE A 214 -2.18 -10.64 13.27
CA ILE A 214 -2.25 -11.07 11.88
C ILE A 214 -2.24 -12.60 11.75
N PRO A 215 -2.95 -13.14 10.73
CA PRO A 215 -2.77 -14.53 10.34
C PRO A 215 -1.45 -14.69 9.61
N LEU A 216 -0.86 -15.86 9.76
CA LEU A 216 0.29 -16.31 9.00
C LEU A 216 -0.12 -17.41 8.00
N ALA A 217 0.75 -17.68 7.04
CA ALA A 217 0.65 -18.79 6.09
C ALA A 217 1.85 -19.73 6.27
N PRO A 218 1.77 -21.01 5.86
CA PRO A 218 2.95 -21.85 5.74
C PRO A 218 4.00 -21.19 4.85
N ALA A 219 5.25 -21.18 5.28
CA ALA A 219 6.35 -20.64 4.50
C ALA A 219 6.75 -21.63 3.40
N TYR A 220 6.63 -21.19 2.14
CA TYR A 220 7.09 -21.96 1.00
C TYR A 220 8.47 -21.50 0.52
N PRO A 221 9.27 -22.39 -0.09
CA PRO A 221 10.42 -22.01 -0.90
C PRO A 221 9.91 -21.38 -2.21
N TRP A 222 10.04 -20.08 -2.34
CA TRP A 222 9.54 -19.30 -3.49
C TRP A 222 10.60 -19.18 -4.57
N ALA A 223 10.40 -19.87 -5.72
CA ALA A 223 11.15 -19.60 -6.94
C ALA A 223 10.65 -18.31 -7.60
N GLU A 224 11.56 -17.59 -8.23
CA GLU A 224 11.27 -16.35 -8.96
C GLU A 224 11.57 -16.57 -10.44
N LEU A 225 10.57 -16.32 -11.31
CA LEU A 225 10.67 -16.50 -12.75
C LEU A 225 10.22 -15.24 -13.50
N VAL A 226 10.87 -14.98 -14.64
CA VAL A 226 10.36 -14.08 -15.67
C VAL A 226 10.00 -14.87 -16.89
N VAL A 227 8.76 -14.75 -17.34
CA VAL A 227 8.25 -15.34 -18.57
C VAL A 227 8.05 -14.22 -19.59
N ALA A 228 8.69 -14.33 -20.75
CA ALA A 228 8.53 -13.37 -21.83
C ALA A 228 7.57 -13.92 -22.89
N PHE A 229 6.81 -13.02 -23.51
CA PHE A 229 5.90 -13.30 -24.61
C PHE A 229 6.34 -12.54 -25.85
N PRO A 230 6.37 -13.19 -27.06
CA PRO A 230 6.88 -12.57 -28.27
C PRO A 230 6.14 -11.27 -28.65
N PRO A 231 6.85 -10.27 -29.21
CA PRO A 231 6.25 -8.98 -29.58
C PRO A 231 5.08 -9.09 -30.57
N ALA A 232 5.07 -10.08 -31.46
CA ALA A 232 4.05 -10.25 -32.51
C ALA A 232 2.61 -10.41 -31.95
N GLY A 233 2.46 -10.88 -30.70
CA GLY A 233 1.16 -11.02 -30.05
C GLY A 233 0.74 -9.80 -29.20
N GLY A 234 1.59 -8.78 -29.06
CA GLY A 234 1.37 -7.65 -28.16
C GLY A 234 1.31 -8.10 -26.69
N PHE A 235 0.45 -7.44 -25.91
CA PHE A 235 0.31 -7.74 -24.47
C PHE A 235 -0.66 -8.90 -24.17
N MET A 236 -1.62 -9.17 -25.04
CA MET A 236 -2.74 -10.05 -24.72
C MET A 236 -2.37 -11.53 -24.47
N PRO A 237 -1.40 -12.16 -25.16
CA PRO A 237 -0.93 -13.51 -24.77
C PRO A 237 -0.43 -13.58 -23.33
N CYS A 238 0.30 -12.55 -22.87
CA CYS A 238 0.74 -12.42 -21.49
C CYS A 238 -0.44 -12.27 -20.53
N ALA A 239 -1.45 -11.47 -20.87
CA ALA A 239 -2.65 -11.27 -20.05
C ALA A 239 -3.49 -12.56 -19.93
N HIS A 240 -3.67 -13.32 -21.02
CA HIS A 240 -4.34 -14.62 -20.97
C HIS A 240 -3.59 -15.64 -20.11
N PHE A 241 -2.28 -15.69 -20.23
CA PHE A 241 -1.45 -16.50 -19.35
C PHE A 241 -1.60 -16.10 -17.87
N GLY A 242 -1.58 -14.79 -17.57
CA GLY A 242 -1.78 -14.29 -16.21
C GLY A 242 -3.11 -14.73 -15.61
N GLN A 243 -4.20 -14.69 -16.41
CA GLN A 243 -5.51 -15.15 -15.96
C GLN A 243 -5.52 -16.68 -15.75
N ALA A 244 -5.01 -17.43 -16.72
CA ALA A 244 -4.94 -18.90 -16.61
C ALA A 244 -4.13 -19.32 -15.37
N LEU A 245 -2.99 -18.67 -15.11
CA LEU A 245 -2.21 -18.91 -13.88
C LEU A 245 -2.98 -18.47 -12.62
N GLY A 246 -3.69 -17.33 -12.68
CA GLY A 246 -4.54 -16.86 -11.58
C GLY A 246 -5.58 -17.90 -11.19
N ASP A 247 -6.24 -18.51 -12.17
CA ASP A 247 -7.32 -19.50 -11.99
C ASP A 247 -6.79 -20.91 -11.66
N ALA A 248 -5.51 -21.20 -11.95
CA ALA A 248 -4.89 -22.48 -11.64
C ALA A 248 -4.60 -22.63 -10.13
N ASP A 249 -5.63 -22.86 -9.31
CA ASP A 249 -5.51 -22.95 -7.84
C ASP A 249 -4.58 -24.08 -7.35
N GLY A 250 -4.33 -25.10 -8.18
CA GLY A 250 -3.34 -26.14 -7.90
C GLY A 250 -1.89 -25.68 -7.96
N ILE A 251 -1.59 -24.54 -8.59
CA ILE A 251 -0.27 -23.92 -8.63
C ILE A 251 -0.15 -22.97 -7.46
N ILE A 252 0.71 -23.27 -6.50
CA ILE A 252 0.96 -22.42 -5.32
C ILE A 252 1.78 -21.20 -5.75
N LYS A 253 1.17 -20.02 -5.72
CA LYS A 253 1.73 -18.77 -6.21
C LYS A 253 1.58 -17.64 -5.20
N LYS A 254 2.53 -16.71 -5.19
CA LYS A 254 2.52 -15.54 -4.31
C LYS A 254 2.39 -14.23 -5.09
N MET A 255 2.86 -14.21 -6.35
CA MET A 255 2.83 -13.01 -7.19
C MET A 255 2.65 -13.37 -8.66
N ILE A 256 1.78 -12.63 -9.33
CA ILE A 256 1.65 -12.56 -10.78
C ILE A 256 1.61 -11.06 -11.13
N SER A 257 2.68 -10.56 -11.74
CA SER A 257 2.84 -9.16 -12.12
C SER A 257 3.20 -9.07 -13.59
N LEU A 258 2.35 -8.45 -14.40
CA LEU A 258 2.49 -8.42 -15.86
C LEU A 258 2.79 -7.00 -16.37
N HIS A 259 3.71 -6.93 -17.31
CA HIS A 259 4.20 -5.65 -17.85
C HIS A 259 4.21 -5.68 -19.38
N ALA A 260 3.44 -4.75 -19.98
CA ALA A 260 3.52 -4.49 -21.41
C ALA A 260 4.83 -3.75 -21.74
N TRP A 261 5.35 -3.97 -22.96
CA TRP A 261 6.43 -3.13 -23.46
C TRP A 261 5.95 -1.65 -23.58
N PRO A 262 6.78 -0.64 -23.21
CA PRO A 262 8.21 -0.70 -22.88
C PRO A 262 8.53 -0.80 -21.39
N ILE A 263 7.58 -1.07 -20.49
CA ILE A 263 7.83 -1.12 -19.04
C ILE A 263 9.05 -2.00 -18.66
N PRO A 264 9.22 -3.23 -19.22
CA PRO A 264 10.36 -4.07 -18.90
C PRO A 264 11.72 -3.40 -19.17
N SER A 265 11.81 -2.49 -20.15
CA SER A 265 13.06 -1.78 -20.46
C SER A 265 13.54 -0.83 -19.34
N TYR A 266 12.63 -0.44 -18.43
CA TYR A 266 12.94 0.42 -17.29
C TYR A 266 13.53 -0.36 -16.09
N PHE A 267 13.48 -1.69 -16.11
CA PHE A 267 14.03 -2.54 -15.05
C PHE A 267 15.53 -2.77 -15.22
N ALA A 268 16.35 -1.75 -14.92
CA ALA A 268 17.78 -1.77 -15.14
C ALA A 268 18.51 -3.05 -14.65
N PRO A 269 18.21 -3.60 -13.42
CA PRO A 269 18.85 -4.81 -12.95
C PRO A 269 18.48 -6.09 -13.73
N LEU A 270 17.36 -6.08 -14.46
CA LEU A 270 16.87 -7.23 -15.23
C LEU A 270 17.12 -7.08 -16.74
N ARG A 271 17.60 -5.93 -17.21
CA ARG A 271 17.71 -5.59 -18.64
C ARG A 271 18.41 -6.65 -19.49
N GLY A 272 19.44 -7.32 -18.94
CA GLY A 272 20.18 -8.35 -19.67
C GLY A 272 19.40 -9.65 -19.90
N HIS A 273 18.25 -9.81 -19.23
CA HIS A 273 17.40 -10.99 -19.32
C HIS A 273 16.08 -10.74 -20.07
N LEU A 274 15.73 -9.48 -20.30
CA LEU A 274 14.42 -9.10 -20.84
C LEU A 274 14.50 -8.86 -22.36
N PRO A 275 13.84 -9.68 -23.21
CA PRO A 275 13.87 -9.49 -24.65
C PRO A 275 13.18 -8.19 -25.05
N GLU A 276 13.78 -7.46 -26.01
CA GLU A 276 13.23 -6.22 -26.54
C GLU A 276 11.87 -6.46 -27.19
N GLY A 277 10.93 -5.51 -26.98
CA GLY A 277 9.57 -5.56 -27.53
C GLY A 277 8.63 -6.55 -26.83
N SER A 278 9.13 -7.41 -25.94
CA SER A 278 8.34 -8.46 -25.30
C SER A 278 7.54 -7.93 -24.11
N ALA A 279 6.31 -8.40 -23.95
CA ALA A 279 5.60 -8.35 -22.68
C ALA A 279 6.17 -9.42 -21.74
N VAL A 280 6.18 -9.14 -20.43
CA VAL A 280 6.73 -10.07 -19.45
C VAL A 280 5.82 -10.29 -18.25
N ALA A 281 5.86 -11.52 -17.70
CA ALA A 281 5.27 -11.87 -16.42
C ALA A 281 6.39 -12.09 -15.39
N LEU A 282 6.37 -11.35 -14.29
CA LEU A 282 7.19 -11.59 -13.10
C LEU A 282 6.39 -12.45 -12.13
N LEU A 283 6.95 -13.58 -11.73
CA LEU A 283 6.25 -14.60 -10.97
C LEU A 283 7.01 -14.97 -9.69
N MET A 284 6.25 -15.21 -8.61
CA MET A 284 6.74 -15.92 -7.43
C MET A 284 5.86 -17.16 -7.22
N VAL A 285 6.45 -18.34 -7.42
CA VAL A 285 5.74 -19.62 -7.36
C VAL A 285 6.52 -20.58 -6.45
N ALA A 286 5.81 -21.40 -5.66
CA ALA A 286 6.46 -22.39 -4.83
C ALA A 286 7.22 -23.42 -5.68
N GLU A 287 8.43 -23.83 -5.26
CA GLU A 287 9.25 -24.75 -6.03
C GLU A 287 8.54 -26.08 -6.36
N CYS A 288 7.66 -26.55 -5.47
CA CYS A 288 6.86 -27.76 -5.72
C CYS A 288 5.81 -27.60 -6.83
N SER A 289 5.55 -26.38 -7.29
CA SER A 289 4.59 -26.09 -8.37
C SER A 289 5.25 -25.66 -9.68
N LEU A 290 6.58 -25.83 -9.81
CA LEU A 290 7.31 -25.42 -11.02
C LEU A 290 6.94 -26.24 -12.25
N GLU A 291 6.78 -27.56 -12.13
CA GLU A 291 6.46 -28.43 -13.26
C GLU A 291 5.12 -28.03 -13.93
N PRO A 292 3.98 -27.97 -13.21
CA PRO A 292 2.71 -27.52 -13.81
C PRO A 292 2.76 -26.06 -14.29
N LEU A 293 3.54 -25.18 -13.63
CA LEU A 293 3.74 -23.82 -14.14
C LEU A 293 4.43 -23.84 -15.51
N LEU A 294 5.50 -24.60 -15.68
CA LEU A 294 6.25 -24.66 -16.94
C LEU A 294 5.42 -25.29 -18.08
N GLU A 295 4.50 -26.18 -17.75
CA GLU A 295 3.52 -26.70 -18.71
C GLU A 295 2.57 -25.57 -19.17
N LEU A 296 1.97 -24.84 -18.23
CA LEU A 296 1.10 -23.71 -18.53
C LEU A 296 1.81 -22.61 -19.35
N VAL A 297 3.09 -22.33 -19.05
CA VAL A 297 3.91 -21.39 -19.83
C VAL A 297 4.02 -21.82 -21.30
N ARG A 298 4.30 -23.11 -21.54
CA ARG A 298 4.41 -23.65 -22.92
C ARG A 298 3.08 -23.59 -23.68
N GLU A 299 1.98 -23.93 -23.01
CA GLU A 299 0.63 -23.89 -23.60
C GLU A 299 0.24 -22.49 -24.07
N HIS A 300 0.70 -21.45 -23.36
CA HIS A 300 0.43 -20.06 -23.72
C HIS A 300 1.51 -19.39 -24.57
N GLY A 301 2.50 -20.18 -25.06
CA GLY A 301 3.57 -19.66 -25.93
C GLY A 301 4.57 -18.75 -25.23
N GLY A 302 4.65 -18.78 -23.90
CA GLY A 302 5.64 -18.06 -23.12
C GLY A 302 7.01 -18.73 -23.11
N GLN A 303 8.06 -17.97 -22.85
CA GLN A 303 9.43 -18.44 -22.67
C GLN A 303 9.98 -17.96 -21.33
N VAL A 304 10.50 -18.87 -20.51
CA VAL A 304 11.24 -18.50 -19.29
C VAL A 304 12.58 -17.91 -19.69
N VAL A 305 12.78 -16.61 -19.38
CA VAL A 305 13.99 -15.86 -19.70
C VAL A 305 14.87 -15.58 -18.47
N TYR A 306 14.31 -15.80 -17.28
CA TYR A 306 14.98 -15.66 -16.00
C TYR A 306 14.38 -16.63 -15.00
N ASN A 307 15.23 -17.29 -14.21
CA ASN A 307 14.78 -18.19 -13.16
C ASN A 307 15.78 -18.15 -11.99
N LYS A 308 15.27 -18.09 -10.78
CA LYS A 308 16.01 -18.27 -9.54
C LYS A 308 15.29 -19.28 -8.65
N THR A 309 16.03 -20.23 -8.11
CA THR A 309 15.56 -21.05 -6.99
C THR A 309 15.28 -20.19 -5.76
N ALA A 310 14.52 -20.70 -4.81
CA ALA A 310 14.25 -19.98 -3.55
C ALA A 310 15.55 -19.60 -2.81
N GLN A 311 16.57 -20.46 -2.87
CA GLN A 311 17.87 -20.19 -2.25
C GLN A 311 18.61 -19.03 -2.92
N GLU A 312 18.56 -18.93 -4.25
CA GLU A 312 19.17 -17.82 -5.01
C GLU A 312 18.39 -16.51 -4.84
N ALA A 313 17.05 -16.58 -4.87
CA ALA A 313 16.17 -15.43 -4.66
C ALA A 313 16.38 -14.80 -3.28
N SER A 314 16.64 -15.61 -2.25
CA SER A 314 16.89 -15.11 -0.88
C SER A 314 18.16 -14.26 -0.73
N LYS A 315 19.10 -14.36 -1.67
CA LYS A 315 20.42 -13.68 -1.63
C LYS A 315 20.51 -12.44 -2.52
N GLY A 316 19.50 -12.17 -3.32
CA GLY A 316 19.54 -11.11 -4.33
C GLY A 316 18.42 -10.08 -4.21
N ILE A 317 18.24 -9.33 -5.30
CA ILE A 317 17.07 -8.47 -5.48
C ILE A 317 15.90 -9.38 -5.86
N SER A 318 14.83 -9.35 -5.09
CA SER A 318 13.61 -10.09 -5.37
C SER A 318 12.86 -9.47 -6.55
N LEU A 319 12.16 -10.29 -7.34
CA LEU A 319 11.24 -9.80 -8.39
C LEU A 319 10.10 -8.95 -7.81
N GLY A 320 9.76 -9.11 -6.54
CA GLY A 320 8.83 -8.23 -5.84
C GLY A 320 9.23 -6.75 -5.83
N GLU A 321 10.53 -6.44 -5.97
CA GLU A 321 11.03 -5.07 -6.10
C GLU A 321 10.70 -4.42 -7.47
N PHE A 322 10.11 -5.15 -8.40
CA PHE A 322 9.72 -4.65 -9.73
C PHE A 322 8.20 -4.70 -9.93
N SER A 323 7.44 -5.08 -8.92
CA SER A 323 5.99 -5.22 -8.95
C SER A 323 5.28 -4.08 -8.21
N TRP A 324 3.97 -4.02 -8.32
CA TRP A 324 3.13 -3.03 -7.67
C TRP A 324 3.64 -1.60 -7.93
N ASN A 325 3.66 -0.73 -6.92
CA ASN A 325 4.11 0.66 -7.08
C ASN A 325 5.63 0.81 -7.31
N HIS A 326 6.44 -0.23 -7.09
CA HIS A 326 7.84 -0.20 -7.46
C HIS A 326 8.04 -0.22 -8.98
N THR A 327 7.12 -0.79 -9.76
CA THR A 327 7.11 -0.58 -11.23
C THR A 327 7.10 0.91 -11.57
N THR A 328 6.20 1.68 -10.94
CA THR A 328 6.14 3.15 -11.11
C THR A 328 7.46 3.81 -10.70
N LEU A 329 8.08 3.39 -9.60
CA LEU A 329 9.36 3.90 -9.14
C LEU A 329 10.46 3.68 -10.20
N HIS A 330 10.57 2.48 -10.75
CA HIS A 330 11.54 2.16 -11.80
C HIS A 330 11.28 2.96 -13.08
N CYS A 331 10.04 3.05 -13.52
CA CYS A 331 9.68 3.86 -14.69
C CYS A 331 10.06 5.34 -14.50
N ARG A 332 9.72 5.92 -13.35
CA ARG A 332 10.02 7.31 -13.02
C ARG A 332 11.51 7.59 -12.81
N SER A 333 12.29 6.59 -12.44
CA SER A 333 13.76 6.75 -12.34
C SER A 333 14.40 6.98 -13.71
N VAL A 334 13.75 6.57 -14.79
CA VAL A 334 14.20 6.77 -16.19
C VAL A 334 13.50 7.98 -16.81
N ASP A 335 12.19 8.09 -16.60
CA ASP A 335 11.37 9.20 -17.10
C ASP A 335 10.50 9.79 -15.96
N PRO A 336 10.96 10.89 -15.33
CA PRO A 336 10.24 11.53 -14.22
C PRO A 336 8.86 12.12 -14.58
N SER A 337 8.55 12.27 -15.88
CA SER A 337 7.23 12.74 -16.34
C SER A 337 6.14 11.69 -16.23
N LEU A 338 6.50 10.42 -16.05
CA LEU A 338 5.54 9.34 -15.89
C LEU A 338 4.82 9.42 -14.54
N THR A 339 3.55 9.05 -14.55
CA THR A 339 2.72 8.84 -13.37
C THR A 339 1.98 7.51 -13.50
N TYR A 340 0.95 7.26 -12.70
CA TYR A 340 0.29 5.96 -12.70
C TYR A 340 -1.21 6.08 -12.42
N LEU A 341 -1.94 5.01 -12.68
CA LEU A 341 -3.32 4.81 -12.23
C LEU A 341 -3.39 3.64 -11.25
N GLN A 342 -4.50 3.54 -10.52
CA GLN A 342 -4.89 2.32 -9.83
C GLN A 342 -6.31 1.96 -10.28
N SER A 343 -6.42 0.84 -10.98
CA SER A 343 -7.67 0.38 -11.55
C SER A 343 -8.01 -1.04 -11.12
N ALA A 344 -9.28 -1.43 -11.21
CA ALA A 344 -9.72 -2.81 -11.05
C ALA A 344 -10.68 -3.17 -12.17
N PHE A 345 -10.40 -4.29 -12.82
CA PHE A 345 -11.22 -4.79 -13.93
C PHE A 345 -12.27 -5.75 -13.39
N PRO A 346 -13.56 -5.58 -13.76
CA PRO A 346 -14.63 -6.47 -13.29
C PRO A 346 -14.45 -7.90 -13.81
N ALA A 347 -14.58 -8.89 -12.93
CA ALA A 347 -14.27 -10.30 -13.16
C ALA A 347 -15.11 -11.01 -14.24
N ASP A 348 -16.18 -10.39 -14.73
CA ASP A 348 -17.03 -10.95 -15.79
C ASP A 348 -16.58 -10.58 -17.24
N ARG A 349 -15.66 -9.61 -17.35
CA ARG A 349 -15.16 -9.09 -18.63
C ARG A 349 -13.77 -8.49 -18.57
N GLU A 350 -12.99 -8.88 -17.58
CA GLU A 350 -11.68 -8.31 -17.27
C GLU A 350 -10.73 -8.28 -18.48
N LEU A 351 -10.52 -9.40 -19.16
CA LEU A 351 -9.58 -9.44 -20.28
C LEU A 351 -10.05 -8.65 -21.52
N LYS A 352 -11.37 -8.58 -21.74
CA LYS A 352 -11.93 -7.76 -22.82
C LYS A 352 -11.68 -6.26 -22.55
N LEU A 353 -11.83 -5.84 -21.29
CA LEU A 353 -11.56 -4.46 -20.91
C LEU A 353 -10.07 -4.15 -20.88
N VAL A 354 -9.23 -5.10 -20.45
CA VAL A 354 -7.77 -4.97 -20.54
C VAL A 354 -7.35 -4.76 -21.99
N GLN A 355 -7.84 -5.59 -22.92
CA GLN A 355 -7.58 -5.46 -24.35
C GLN A 355 -8.04 -4.10 -24.89
N HIS A 356 -9.28 -3.72 -24.56
CA HIS A 356 -9.83 -2.45 -25.00
C HIS A 356 -9.00 -1.25 -24.54
N MET A 357 -8.61 -1.20 -23.26
CA MET A 357 -7.77 -0.12 -22.73
C MET A 357 -6.37 -0.12 -23.33
N TYR A 358 -5.78 -1.30 -23.52
CA TYR A 358 -4.45 -1.45 -24.12
C TYR A 358 -4.45 -0.93 -25.58
N GLU A 359 -5.46 -1.28 -26.38
CA GLU A 359 -5.58 -0.84 -27.77
C GLU A 359 -5.96 0.64 -27.90
N TYR A 360 -6.86 1.13 -27.03
CA TYR A 360 -7.36 2.50 -27.10
C TYR A 360 -6.31 3.54 -26.71
N PHE A 361 -5.58 3.30 -25.63
CA PHE A 361 -4.60 4.27 -25.12
C PHE A 361 -3.20 4.08 -25.70
N GLY A 362 -2.85 2.89 -26.18
CA GLY A 362 -1.52 2.60 -26.74
C GLY A 362 -0.39 3.05 -25.79
N ASP A 363 0.52 3.86 -26.31
CA ASP A 363 1.69 4.35 -25.57
C ASP A 363 1.38 5.43 -24.53
N GLU A 364 0.16 5.95 -24.48
CA GLU A 364 -0.21 6.96 -23.47
C GLU A 364 -0.42 6.34 -22.09
N VAL A 365 -0.99 5.11 -22.04
CA VAL A 365 -1.24 4.37 -20.81
C VAL A 365 -0.68 2.96 -20.96
N LEU A 366 0.53 2.76 -20.45
CA LEU A 366 1.23 1.49 -20.55
C LEU A 366 0.64 0.47 -19.55
N MET A 367 0.31 -0.72 -20.03
CA MET A 367 -0.37 -1.73 -19.23
C MET A 367 0.59 -2.39 -18.25
N HIS A 368 0.26 -2.29 -16.96
CA HIS A 368 0.83 -3.02 -15.86
C HIS A 368 -0.31 -3.63 -15.05
N LEU A 369 -0.31 -4.94 -14.87
CA LEU A 369 -1.35 -5.67 -14.15
C LEU A 369 -0.75 -6.50 -13.03
N GLU A 370 -1.46 -6.53 -11.90
CA GLU A 370 -1.23 -7.42 -10.76
C GLU A 370 -2.46 -8.29 -10.57
N TRP A 371 -2.28 -9.55 -10.15
CA TRP A 371 -3.41 -10.41 -9.82
C TRP A 371 -3.68 -10.42 -8.33
N ILE A 372 -4.94 -10.22 -7.97
CA ILE A 372 -5.45 -10.34 -6.61
C ILE A 372 -6.68 -11.25 -6.60
N ARG A 373 -7.10 -11.70 -5.43
CA ARG A 373 -8.34 -12.45 -5.28
C ARG A 373 -9.44 -11.52 -4.78
N ILE A 374 -10.53 -11.42 -5.54
CA ILE A 374 -11.73 -10.65 -5.18
C ILE A 374 -12.91 -11.61 -5.17
N ASN A 375 -13.63 -11.72 -4.06
CA ASN A 375 -14.78 -12.62 -3.91
C ASN A 375 -14.48 -14.08 -4.34
N GLY A 376 -13.27 -14.54 -4.06
CA GLY A 376 -12.82 -15.89 -4.41
C GLY A 376 -12.28 -16.08 -5.83
N GLN A 377 -12.36 -15.07 -6.70
CA GLN A 377 -11.89 -15.12 -8.09
C GLN A 377 -10.55 -14.39 -8.27
N ALA A 378 -9.64 -14.96 -9.04
CA ALA A 378 -8.41 -14.29 -9.45
C ALA A 378 -8.76 -13.17 -10.44
N THR A 379 -8.42 -11.94 -10.09
CA THR A 379 -8.88 -10.74 -10.80
C THR A 379 -7.69 -9.81 -11.06
N PRO A 380 -7.48 -9.32 -12.28
CA PRO A 380 -6.44 -8.34 -12.56
C PRO A 380 -6.82 -6.96 -12.01
N VAL A 381 -5.84 -6.33 -11.38
CA VAL A 381 -5.87 -4.91 -11.01
C VAL A 381 -4.75 -4.19 -11.75
N GLY A 382 -5.03 -3.00 -12.26
CA GLY A 382 -4.05 -2.22 -13.01
C GLY A 382 -3.33 -1.21 -12.11
N LEU A 383 -2.01 -1.17 -12.27
CA LEU A 383 -1.17 -0.05 -11.84
C LEU A 383 -0.51 0.54 -13.08
N GLN A 384 -1.35 0.90 -14.06
CA GLN A 384 -0.91 1.36 -15.38
C GLN A 384 -0.01 2.58 -15.25
N ILE A 385 1.02 2.65 -16.10
CA ILE A 385 1.93 3.78 -16.17
C ILE A 385 1.42 4.78 -17.20
N VAL A 386 1.22 6.02 -16.81
CA VAL A 386 0.65 7.09 -17.65
C VAL A 386 1.72 8.10 -18.03
N ARG A 387 1.80 8.46 -19.31
CA ARG A 387 2.56 9.62 -19.79
C ARG A 387 1.78 10.88 -19.46
N PHE A 388 2.16 11.53 -18.37
CA PHE A 388 1.47 12.72 -17.90
C PHE A 388 1.74 13.91 -18.81
N THR A 389 0.67 14.57 -19.23
CA THR A 389 0.73 15.82 -19.99
C THR A 389 0.09 16.96 -19.20
N THR A 390 -1.21 16.85 -18.91
CA THR A 390 -1.96 17.82 -18.09
C THR A 390 -2.88 17.11 -17.11
N GLU A 391 -3.33 17.81 -16.10
CA GLU A 391 -4.31 17.28 -15.12
C GLU A 391 -5.66 17.00 -15.78
N GLU A 392 -6.08 17.85 -16.72
CA GLU A 392 -7.31 17.67 -17.48
C GLU A 392 -7.26 16.35 -18.26
N ARG A 393 -6.15 16.08 -18.96
CA ARG A 393 -5.99 14.82 -19.71
C ARG A 393 -5.96 13.62 -18.80
N LEU A 394 -5.29 13.71 -17.67
CA LEU A 394 -5.27 12.64 -16.66
C LEU A 394 -6.70 12.34 -16.15
N ASN A 395 -7.49 13.38 -15.88
CA ASN A 395 -8.88 13.24 -15.46
C ASN A 395 -9.76 12.64 -16.57
N GLU A 396 -9.51 12.96 -17.85
CA GLU A 396 -10.19 12.35 -19.00
C GLU A 396 -9.87 10.84 -19.08
N ILE A 397 -8.59 10.46 -18.91
CA ILE A 397 -8.17 9.06 -18.91
C ILE A 397 -8.90 8.28 -17.80
N MET A 398 -8.93 8.81 -16.57
CA MET A 398 -9.63 8.17 -15.45
C MET A 398 -11.13 8.05 -15.72
N ARG A 399 -11.77 9.12 -16.16
CA ARG A 399 -13.20 9.13 -16.51
C ARG A 399 -13.53 8.11 -17.60
N TYR A 400 -12.72 8.01 -18.67
CA TYR A 400 -12.93 7.04 -19.72
C TYR A 400 -12.90 5.60 -19.17
N HIS A 401 -11.96 5.27 -18.30
CA HIS A 401 -11.93 3.97 -17.64
C HIS A 401 -13.25 3.69 -16.90
N GLU A 402 -13.73 4.66 -16.11
CA GLU A 402 -14.97 4.55 -15.34
C GLU A 402 -16.21 4.41 -16.26
N GLU A 403 -16.29 5.14 -17.35
CA GLU A 403 -17.35 5.04 -18.36
C GLU A 403 -17.41 3.67 -19.03
N GLN A 404 -16.26 3.00 -19.18
CA GLN A 404 -16.20 1.62 -19.67
C GLN A 404 -16.47 0.58 -18.58
N GLY A 405 -16.62 1.00 -17.30
CA GLY A 405 -16.90 0.16 -16.15
C GLY A 405 -15.67 -0.40 -15.47
N VAL A 406 -14.49 0.17 -15.74
CA VAL A 406 -13.26 -0.11 -14.95
C VAL A 406 -13.26 0.78 -13.72
N PHE A 407 -13.15 0.20 -12.53
CA PHE A 407 -13.06 0.97 -11.30
C PHE A 407 -11.73 1.71 -11.21
N ILE A 408 -11.74 2.99 -10.83
CA ILE A 408 -10.54 3.78 -10.55
C ILE A 408 -10.47 4.13 -9.07
N ALA A 409 -9.38 3.72 -8.41
CA ALA A 409 -8.94 4.25 -7.14
C ALA A 409 -7.99 5.43 -7.44
N ASN A 410 -8.51 6.65 -7.41
CA ASN A 410 -7.75 7.81 -7.86
C ASN A 410 -6.48 8.03 -7.01
N PRO A 411 -5.25 7.83 -7.55
CA PRO A 411 -4.00 8.02 -6.79
C PRO A 411 -3.51 9.47 -6.79
N HIS A 412 -4.28 10.40 -7.34
CA HIS A 412 -3.93 11.82 -7.49
C HIS A 412 -4.71 12.72 -6.53
N THR A 413 -5.23 12.14 -5.44
CA THR A 413 -5.96 12.86 -4.40
C THR A 413 -5.50 12.42 -3.01
N PHE A 414 -5.56 13.34 -2.06
CA PHE A 414 -5.38 13.05 -0.64
C PHE A 414 -6.72 12.92 0.12
N ILE A 415 -7.85 12.89 -0.60
CA ILE A 415 -9.18 12.67 -0.02
C ILE A 415 -9.51 11.18 -0.06
N ILE A 416 -9.77 10.59 1.10
CA ILE A 416 -9.94 9.13 1.24
C ILE A 416 -11.14 8.60 0.45
N GLU A 417 -12.21 9.36 0.33
CA GLU A 417 -13.38 8.99 -0.45
C GLU A 417 -13.05 8.84 -1.94
N ASP A 418 -12.20 9.70 -2.48
CA ASP A 418 -11.82 9.68 -3.90
C ASP A 418 -10.68 8.68 -4.16
N GLY A 419 -9.81 8.49 -3.18
CA GLY A 419 -8.62 7.64 -3.25
C GLY A 419 -8.88 6.14 -3.07
N GLY A 420 -10.01 5.62 -3.52
CA GLY A 420 -10.28 4.19 -3.57
C GLY A 420 -11.45 3.67 -2.76
N ARG A 421 -12.06 4.50 -1.92
CA ARG A 421 -13.27 4.09 -1.19
C ARG A 421 -14.57 4.44 -1.91
N LYS A 422 -14.62 5.52 -2.68
CA LYS A 422 -15.78 6.09 -3.37
C LYS A 422 -16.94 6.47 -2.41
N VAL A 423 -17.23 5.61 -1.44
CA VAL A 423 -18.23 5.84 -0.39
C VAL A 423 -17.63 5.47 0.95
N MET A 424 -17.73 6.37 1.93
CA MET A 424 -17.32 6.07 3.30
C MET A 424 -18.32 5.13 3.99
N ASP A 425 -17.80 4.12 4.67
CA ASP A 425 -18.61 3.27 5.54
C ASP A 425 -19.14 4.13 6.72
N PRO A 426 -20.46 4.20 6.93
CA PRO A 426 -21.01 4.95 8.07
C PRO A 426 -20.47 4.50 9.43
N ARG A 427 -20.01 3.25 9.55
CA ARG A 427 -19.36 2.75 10.77
C ARG A 427 -18.04 3.45 11.03
N GLN A 428 -17.25 3.74 9.98
CA GLN A 428 -15.97 4.49 10.12
C GLN A 428 -16.22 5.94 10.58
N ILE A 429 -17.28 6.57 10.10
CA ILE A 429 -17.62 7.94 10.49
C ILE A 429 -18.04 7.98 11.97
N ARG A 430 -18.95 7.06 12.39
CA ARG A 430 -19.36 6.94 13.80
C ARG A 430 -18.18 6.63 14.72
N PHE A 431 -17.30 5.73 14.29
CA PHE A 431 -16.13 5.38 15.07
C PHE A 431 -15.16 6.56 15.20
N LYS A 432 -14.99 7.38 14.14
CA LYS A 432 -14.21 8.61 14.25
C LYS A 432 -14.81 9.58 15.26
N GLU A 433 -16.13 9.75 15.29
CA GLU A 433 -16.81 10.57 16.30
C GLU A 433 -16.52 10.09 17.72
N GLU A 434 -16.44 8.79 17.91
CA GLU A 434 -16.16 8.16 19.20
C GLU A 434 -14.70 8.31 19.65
N VAL A 435 -13.74 8.11 18.74
CA VAL A 435 -12.31 7.99 19.08
C VAL A 435 -11.51 9.26 18.86
N ASP A 436 -12.07 10.24 18.17
CA ASP A 436 -11.44 11.54 17.85
C ASP A 436 -12.50 12.64 17.79
N PRO A 437 -13.16 12.95 18.93
CA PRO A 437 -14.30 13.88 18.97
C PRO A 437 -13.96 15.29 18.53
N TYR A 438 -12.68 15.64 18.52
CA TYR A 438 -12.20 16.96 18.11
C TYR A 438 -11.72 17.02 16.66
N GLY A 439 -11.70 15.88 15.94
CA GLY A 439 -11.26 15.80 14.54
C GLY A 439 -9.77 16.12 14.33
N LEU A 440 -8.92 15.77 15.29
CA LEU A 440 -7.49 16.12 15.28
C LEU A 440 -6.63 15.06 14.59
N LEU A 441 -7.13 13.83 14.41
CA LEU A 441 -6.38 12.78 13.69
C LEU A 441 -6.42 13.04 12.19
N ASN A 442 -5.24 13.29 11.64
CA ASN A 442 -4.96 13.45 10.21
C ASN A 442 -5.98 14.33 9.47
N PRO A 443 -6.29 15.55 9.99
CA PRO A 443 -7.39 16.37 9.51
C PRO A 443 -7.21 16.80 8.05
N GLY A 444 -8.33 17.04 7.37
CA GLY A 444 -8.36 17.52 5.98
C GLY A 444 -8.42 16.41 4.92
N LYS A 445 -8.47 15.13 5.32
CA LYS A 445 -8.44 13.99 4.38
C LYS A 445 -9.75 13.22 4.27
N MET A 446 -10.78 13.60 5.00
CA MET A 446 -12.12 13.02 4.95
C MET A 446 -13.14 14.13 4.66
N ARG A 447 -13.70 14.15 3.46
CA ARG A 447 -14.70 15.16 3.02
C ARG A 447 -15.95 15.10 3.88
N THR A 448 -16.50 13.91 4.08
CA THR A 448 -17.70 13.70 4.88
C THR A 448 -17.58 14.24 6.31
N TRP A 449 -16.39 14.15 6.92
CA TRP A 449 -16.14 14.73 8.23
C TRP A 449 -16.13 16.26 8.21
N GLN A 450 -15.50 16.85 7.18
CA GLN A 450 -15.43 18.31 7.03
C GLN A 450 -16.81 18.95 6.81
N GLU A 451 -17.64 18.32 5.98
CA GLU A 451 -19.01 18.77 5.70
C GLU A 451 -19.88 18.77 6.96
N ARG A 452 -19.77 17.73 7.81
CA ARG A 452 -20.48 17.66 9.09
C ARG A 452 -20.01 18.72 10.10
N ALA A 453 -18.72 19.00 10.16
CA ALA A 453 -18.19 20.03 11.06
C ALA A 453 -18.58 21.45 10.65
N SER A 454 -19.05 21.63 9.42
CA SER A 454 -19.48 22.90 8.85
C SER A 454 -21.01 23.10 8.89
N ALA A 455 -21.78 22.06 9.19
CA ALA A 455 -23.23 22.05 9.33
C ALA A 455 -23.65 22.23 10.78
#